data_14c1ab86a1b997fefe68a328c9a0aafe
#
_entry.id   14c1ab86a1b997fefe68a328c9a0aafe
#
_cell.length_a   1.000
_cell.length_b   1.000
_cell.length_c   1.000
_cell.angle_alpha   90.00
_cell.angle_beta   90.00
_cell.angle_gamma   90.00
#
_symmetry.space_group_name_H-M   'P 1'
#
loop_
_entity.id
_entity.type
_entity.pdbx_description
1 polymer ?
#
loop_
_entity_poly.entity_id
_entity_poly.type
_entity_poly.pdbx_seq_one_letter_code
_entity_poly.pdbx_strand_id
1 'polypeptide(L)'
;MTQEEKYMKEAIRQAKKAAAVGDVPIGCVIVHEDKIIARAYNQRNKKKTTLAHAELLAIQKASKKLEDWRLEECTMYITLEPCQMCAGAIVQARIPKVVIGAMNPKAGCAGSVLNILQVERFNHQTEIEHGILEEECSQMLSDFFRELRRK
;
A
#
# COMPACT_ATOMS: atom_id res chain seq x y z
N MET A 1 0.14 -17.88 12.51
CA MET A 1 0.19 -16.72 11.61
C MET A 1 1.45 -15.92 11.91
N THR A 2 2.22 -15.60 10.87
CA THR A 2 3.44 -14.82 11.04
C THR A 2 3.10 -13.36 11.35
N GLN A 3 4.10 -12.60 11.79
CA GLN A 3 3.97 -11.18 12.05
C GLN A 3 3.56 -10.42 10.78
N GLU A 4 4.20 -10.73 9.65
CA GLU A 4 3.87 -10.12 8.37
C GLU A 4 2.43 -10.41 7.97
N GLU A 5 1.96 -11.63 8.20
CA GLU A 5 0.58 -11.98 7.91
C GLU A 5 -0.41 -11.20 8.78
N LYS A 6 -0.07 -10.99 10.05
CA LYS A 6 -0.92 -10.21 10.95
C LYS A 6 -1.08 -8.77 10.46
N TYR A 7 0.02 -8.15 10.06
CA TYR A 7 -0.04 -6.78 9.54
C TYR A 7 -0.74 -6.71 8.20
N MET A 8 -0.51 -7.72 7.33
CA MET A 8 -1.21 -7.75 6.04
C MET A 8 -2.71 -7.98 6.24
N LYS A 9 -3.11 -8.77 7.24
CA LYS A 9 -4.54 -8.93 7.58
C LYS A 9 -5.19 -7.60 7.94
N GLU A 10 -4.47 -6.74 8.66
CA GLU A 10 -4.99 -5.41 8.98
C GLU A 10 -5.09 -4.55 7.72
N ALA A 11 -4.12 -4.65 6.81
CA ALA A 11 -4.19 -3.95 5.53
C ALA A 11 -5.40 -4.44 4.71
N ILE A 12 -5.67 -5.75 4.72
CA ILE A 12 -6.84 -6.33 4.06
C ILE A 12 -8.13 -5.78 4.68
N ARG A 13 -8.17 -5.65 5.99
CA ARG A 13 -9.33 -5.09 6.68
C ARG A 13 -9.58 -3.65 6.22
N GLN A 14 -8.52 -2.88 6.05
CA GLN A 14 -8.63 -1.52 5.50
C GLN A 14 -9.14 -1.56 4.05
N ALA A 15 -8.64 -2.50 3.23
CA ALA A 15 -9.09 -2.64 1.84
C ALA A 15 -10.60 -2.90 1.77
N LYS A 16 -11.14 -3.68 2.69
CA LYS A 16 -12.57 -3.95 2.74
C LYS A 16 -13.38 -2.70 3.05
N LYS A 17 -12.82 -1.76 3.79
CA LYS A 17 -13.46 -0.46 4.03
C LYS A 17 -13.56 0.35 2.74
N ALA A 18 -12.54 0.27 1.89
CA ALA A 18 -12.58 0.94 0.58
C ALA A 18 -13.71 0.37 -0.27
N ALA A 19 -13.80 -0.96 -0.36
CA ALA A 19 -14.87 -1.62 -1.12
C ALA A 19 -16.25 -1.21 -0.61
N ALA A 20 -16.41 -1.09 0.71
CA ALA A 20 -17.69 -0.73 1.32
C ALA A 20 -18.16 0.67 0.94
N VAL A 21 -17.24 1.57 0.56
CA VAL A 21 -17.59 2.92 0.10
C VAL A 21 -17.46 3.07 -1.42
N GLY A 22 -17.37 1.95 -2.15
CA GLY A 22 -17.37 1.96 -3.62
C GLY A 22 -16.02 2.26 -4.24
N ASP A 23 -14.94 2.12 -3.50
CA ASP A 23 -13.60 2.35 -4.03
C ASP A 23 -12.85 1.03 -4.18
N VAL A 24 -11.80 1.04 -5.00
CA VAL A 24 -10.97 -0.14 -5.23
C VAL A 24 -10.41 -0.63 -3.89
N PRO A 25 -10.54 -1.92 -3.57
CA PRO A 25 -10.15 -2.45 -2.26
C PRO A 25 -8.63 -2.57 -2.11
N ILE A 26 -8.02 -1.46 -1.79
CA ILE A 26 -6.60 -1.37 -1.49
C ILE A 26 -6.47 -0.78 -0.09
N GLY A 27 -5.71 -1.47 0.75
CA GLY A 27 -5.49 -1.06 2.14
C GLY A 27 -4.01 -1.06 2.46
N CYS A 28 -3.64 -0.18 3.37
CA CYS A 28 -2.24 0.05 3.73
C CYS A 28 -2.11 0.28 5.23
N VAL A 29 -1.08 -0.32 5.81
CA VAL A 29 -0.68 0.02 7.18
C VAL A 29 0.81 0.30 7.20
N ILE A 30 1.22 1.18 8.11
CA ILE A 30 2.64 1.48 8.34
C ILE A 30 2.96 1.10 9.78
N VAL A 31 4.04 0.35 9.94
CA VAL A 31 4.48 -0.20 11.23
C VAL A 31 5.79 0.47 11.65
N HIS A 32 5.87 0.87 12.90
CA HIS A 32 7.07 1.45 13.51
C HIS A 32 7.23 0.82 14.89
N GLU A 33 8.42 0.29 15.19
CA GLU A 33 8.69 -0.36 16.47
C GLU A 33 7.64 -1.42 16.82
N ASP A 34 7.34 -2.28 15.84
CA ASP A 34 6.37 -3.38 15.98
C ASP A 34 4.93 -2.95 16.28
N LYS A 35 4.62 -1.67 16.04
CA LYS A 35 3.26 -1.13 16.23
C LYS A 35 2.75 -0.50 14.96
N ILE A 36 1.47 -0.70 14.66
CA ILE A 36 0.82 -0.03 13.55
C ILE A 36 0.60 1.43 13.97
N ILE A 37 1.21 2.36 13.23
CA ILE A 37 1.07 3.78 13.49
C ILE A 37 0.17 4.49 12.49
N ALA A 38 -0.15 3.84 11.37
CA ALA A 38 -1.03 4.41 10.36
C ALA A 38 -1.82 3.31 9.67
N ARG A 39 -3.10 3.57 9.45
CA ARG A 39 -4.01 2.70 8.70
C ARG A 39 -4.72 3.56 7.68
N ALA A 40 -4.82 3.08 6.45
CA ALA A 40 -5.50 3.84 5.41
C ALA A 40 -6.04 2.90 4.33
N TYR A 41 -7.00 3.40 3.57
CA TYR A 41 -7.59 2.68 2.44
C TYR A 41 -7.89 3.67 1.32
N ASN A 42 -8.04 3.16 0.12
CA ASN A 42 -8.33 3.99 -1.05
C ASN A 42 -9.62 4.76 -0.84
N GLN A 43 -9.55 6.07 -1.09
CA GLN A 43 -10.70 6.98 -0.99
C GLN A 43 -10.75 7.94 -2.17
N ARG A 44 -10.22 7.51 -3.33
CA ARG A 44 -10.16 8.35 -4.53
C ARG A 44 -11.53 8.88 -4.93
N ASN A 45 -12.54 8.00 -4.94
CA ASN A 45 -13.90 8.39 -5.33
C ASN A 45 -14.56 9.25 -4.27
N LYS A 46 -14.39 8.91 -3.00
CA LYS A 46 -14.98 9.65 -1.88
C LYS A 46 -14.40 11.05 -1.75
N LYS A 47 -13.08 11.18 -1.82
CA LYS A 47 -12.38 12.47 -1.68
C LYS A 47 -12.25 13.21 -2.99
N LYS A 48 -12.61 12.57 -4.11
CA LYS A 48 -12.59 13.16 -5.46
C LYS A 48 -11.21 13.70 -5.83
N THR A 49 -10.16 12.94 -5.52
CA THR A 49 -8.80 13.30 -5.86
C THR A 49 -7.98 12.05 -6.14
N THR A 50 -7.16 12.13 -7.18
CA THR A 50 -6.23 11.04 -7.52
C THR A 50 -5.21 10.79 -6.42
N LEU A 51 -4.99 11.74 -5.52
CA LEU A 51 -4.00 11.60 -4.45
C LEU A 51 -4.47 10.72 -3.30
N ALA A 52 -5.76 10.39 -3.22
CA ALA A 52 -6.31 9.64 -2.10
C ALA A 52 -6.13 8.12 -2.26
N HIS A 53 -4.92 7.70 -2.59
CA HIS A 53 -4.51 6.29 -2.56
C HIS A 53 -4.14 5.91 -1.14
N ALA A 54 -4.37 4.63 -0.80
CA ALA A 54 -4.10 4.12 0.55
C ALA A 54 -2.68 4.44 1.02
N GLU A 55 -1.69 4.28 0.14
CA GLU A 55 -0.28 4.50 0.48
C GLU A 55 0.00 5.95 0.85
N LEU A 56 -0.53 6.89 0.04
CA LEU A 56 -0.30 8.32 0.31
C LEU A 56 -0.99 8.76 1.59
N LEU A 57 -2.19 8.26 1.84
CA LEU A 57 -2.92 8.57 3.07
C LEU A 57 -2.20 8.00 4.29
N ALA A 58 -1.66 6.79 4.17
CA ALA A 58 -0.90 6.17 5.25
C ALA A 58 0.39 6.93 5.55
N ILE A 59 1.11 7.34 4.51
CA ILE A 59 2.35 8.12 4.66
C ILE A 59 2.06 9.44 5.40
N GLN A 60 0.98 10.12 5.01
CA GLN A 60 0.59 11.38 5.68
C GLN A 60 0.30 11.16 7.17
N LYS A 61 -0.44 10.10 7.49
CA LYS A 61 -0.77 9.78 8.89
C LYS A 61 0.48 9.41 9.69
N ALA A 62 1.37 8.61 9.11
CA ALA A 62 2.60 8.20 9.80
C ALA A 62 3.52 9.39 10.06
N SER A 63 3.67 10.27 9.06
CA SER A 63 4.50 11.47 9.19
C SER A 63 3.96 12.40 10.27
N LYS A 64 2.66 12.54 10.35
CA LYS A 64 2.02 13.35 11.39
C LYS A 64 2.25 12.73 12.77
N LYS A 65 2.11 11.41 12.88
CA LYS A 65 2.30 10.69 14.14
C LYS A 65 3.72 10.81 14.65
N LEU A 66 4.72 10.67 13.77
CA LEU A 66 6.13 10.74 14.14
C LEU A 66 6.70 12.15 14.09
N GLU A 67 5.93 13.12 13.59
CA GLU A 67 6.37 14.50 13.42
C GLU A 67 7.65 14.59 12.59
N ASP A 68 7.72 13.76 11.52
CA ASP A 68 8.88 13.69 10.64
C ASP A 68 8.42 13.28 9.25
N TRP A 69 9.00 13.89 8.20
CA TRP A 69 8.73 13.46 6.83
C TRP A 69 9.48 12.17 6.49
N ARG A 70 10.56 11.86 7.22
CA ARG A 70 11.35 10.66 7.02
C ARG A 70 10.76 9.51 7.82
N LEU A 71 10.47 8.41 7.14
CA LEU A 71 9.92 7.22 7.76
C LEU A 71 10.96 6.10 7.75
N GLU A 72 12.17 6.43 8.17
CA GLU A 72 13.36 5.58 8.03
C GLU A 72 13.35 4.30 8.86
N GLU A 73 12.50 4.22 9.86
CA GLU A 73 12.40 3.02 10.69
C GLU A 73 11.04 2.35 10.55
N CYS A 74 10.36 2.61 9.45
CA CYS A 74 9.00 2.09 9.23
C CYS A 74 8.98 1.00 8.16
N THR A 75 7.99 0.11 8.25
CA THR A 75 7.69 -0.87 7.21
C THR A 75 6.28 -0.62 6.74
N MET A 76 6.07 -0.57 5.41
CA MET A 76 4.74 -0.43 4.83
C MET A 76 4.21 -1.79 4.42
N TYR A 77 2.96 -2.07 4.75
CA TYR A 77 2.22 -3.24 4.27
C TYR A 77 1.10 -2.75 3.37
N ILE A 78 1.08 -3.22 2.13
CA ILE A 78 0.13 -2.77 1.11
C ILE A 78 -0.46 -3.99 0.39
N THR A 79 -1.77 -4.01 0.21
CA THR A 79 -2.44 -5.16 -0.37
C THR A 79 -2.20 -5.32 -1.88
N LEU A 80 -1.89 -4.24 -2.57
CA LEU A 80 -1.61 -4.25 -4.01
C LEU A 80 -0.34 -3.47 -4.28
N GLU A 81 0.50 -3.96 -5.20
CA GLU A 81 1.73 -3.29 -5.63
C GLU A 81 1.48 -1.82 -5.93
N PRO A 82 2.29 -0.89 -5.38
CA PRO A 82 2.07 0.54 -5.57
C PRO A 82 2.28 0.99 -7.03
N CYS A 83 1.50 1.99 -7.43
CA CYS A 83 1.65 2.64 -8.74
C CYS A 83 2.86 3.61 -8.70
N GLN A 84 3.14 4.26 -9.83
CA GLN A 84 4.29 5.17 -9.94
C GLN A 84 4.22 6.34 -8.95
N MET A 85 3.03 6.87 -8.69
CA MET A 85 2.86 7.97 -7.74
C MET A 85 3.19 7.53 -6.32
N CYS A 86 2.65 6.38 -5.91
CA CYS A 86 2.84 5.87 -4.56
C CYS A 86 4.27 5.34 -4.35
N ALA A 87 4.82 4.66 -5.36
CA ALA A 87 6.22 4.19 -5.29
C ALA A 87 7.17 5.38 -5.14
N GLY A 88 6.92 6.47 -5.88
CA GLY A 88 7.70 7.69 -5.74
C GLY A 88 7.61 8.27 -4.33
N ALA A 89 6.41 8.29 -3.75
CA ALA A 89 6.22 8.79 -2.39
C ALA A 89 6.96 7.93 -1.35
N ILE A 90 6.96 6.62 -1.53
CA ILE A 90 7.68 5.70 -0.65
C ILE A 90 9.18 6.01 -0.65
N VAL A 91 9.75 6.23 -1.85
CA VAL A 91 11.16 6.60 -1.98
C VAL A 91 11.42 7.95 -1.31
N GLN A 92 10.56 8.94 -1.58
CA GLN A 92 10.71 10.27 -0.99
C GLN A 92 10.63 10.24 0.54
N ALA A 93 9.77 9.39 1.09
CA ALA A 93 9.62 9.26 2.54
C ALA A 93 10.71 8.40 3.19
N ARG A 94 11.62 7.81 2.39
CA ARG A 94 12.74 6.98 2.87
C ARG A 94 12.30 5.73 3.62
N ILE A 95 11.17 5.15 3.23
CA ILE A 95 10.70 3.90 3.85
C ILE A 95 11.65 2.77 3.45
N PRO A 96 12.25 2.06 4.41
CA PRO A 96 13.25 1.05 4.09
C PRO A 96 12.69 -0.26 3.55
N LYS A 97 11.43 -0.59 3.88
CA LYS A 97 10.86 -1.89 3.46
C LYS A 97 9.38 -1.77 3.16
N VAL A 98 8.96 -2.41 2.06
CA VAL A 98 7.55 -2.54 1.67
C VAL A 98 7.23 -4.02 1.54
N VAL A 99 6.13 -4.45 2.16
CA VAL A 99 5.60 -5.81 2.06
C VAL A 99 4.31 -5.72 1.25
N ILE A 100 4.26 -6.45 0.14
CA ILE A 100 3.17 -6.37 -0.84
C ILE A 100 2.37 -7.68 -0.83
N GLY A 101 1.04 -7.58 -0.85
CA GLY A 101 0.18 -8.75 -0.98
C GLY A 101 0.18 -9.28 -2.41
N ALA A 102 -0.47 -8.56 -3.32
CA ALA A 102 -0.57 -8.95 -4.73
C ALA A 102 0.17 -7.97 -5.62
N MET A 103 0.77 -8.49 -6.70
CA MET A 103 1.43 -7.66 -7.71
C MET A 103 0.40 -7.16 -8.72
N ASN A 104 0.71 -6.06 -9.39
CA ASN A 104 -0.16 -5.44 -10.39
C ASN A 104 0.56 -5.39 -11.73
N PRO A 105 0.34 -6.38 -12.60
CA PRO A 105 1.08 -6.49 -13.87
C PRO A 105 0.90 -5.31 -14.82
N LYS A 106 -0.19 -4.56 -14.67
CA LYS A 106 -0.53 -3.48 -15.63
C LYS A 106 -0.06 -2.10 -15.18
N ALA A 107 0.11 -1.88 -13.87
CA ALA A 107 0.39 -0.55 -13.37
C ALA A 107 1.37 -0.54 -12.19
N GLY A 108 1.87 -1.69 -11.77
CA GLY A 108 2.72 -1.80 -10.60
C GLY A 108 4.13 -1.28 -10.84
N CYS A 109 4.66 -0.58 -9.87
CA CYS A 109 5.99 0.04 -9.98
C CYS A 109 6.96 -0.40 -8.88
N ALA A 110 6.75 -1.63 -8.39
CA ALA A 110 7.67 -2.28 -7.46
C ALA A 110 8.17 -3.61 -8.05
N GLY A 111 8.31 -3.66 -9.38
CA GLY A 111 8.85 -4.80 -10.09
C GLY A 111 8.05 -5.25 -11.30
N SER A 112 6.75 -4.93 -11.39
CA SER A 112 5.91 -5.42 -12.49
C SER A 112 6.15 -4.65 -13.80
N VAL A 113 5.76 -3.38 -13.87
CA VAL A 113 6.00 -2.55 -15.07
C VAL A 113 7.37 -1.87 -14.95
N LEU A 114 7.62 -1.26 -13.82
CA LEU A 114 8.87 -0.61 -13.48
C LEU A 114 9.22 -0.99 -12.04
N ASN A 115 10.45 -0.72 -11.63
CA ASN A 115 10.83 -0.86 -10.22
C ASN A 115 11.38 0.46 -9.70
N ILE A 116 10.47 1.38 -9.39
CA ILE A 116 10.82 2.71 -8.89
C ILE A 116 11.43 2.64 -7.48
N LEU A 117 11.10 1.59 -6.73
CA LEU A 117 11.60 1.43 -5.36
C LEU A 117 13.09 1.08 -5.30
N GLN A 118 13.67 0.60 -6.40
CA GLN A 118 15.05 0.13 -6.40
C GLN A 118 15.88 0.68 -7.57
N VAL A 119 15.64 1.92 -7.93
CA VAL A 119 16.44 2.60 -8.95
C VAL A 119 17.81 2.93 -8.33
N GLU A 120 18.86 2.35 -8.88
CA GLU A 120 20.22 2.44 -8.33
C GLU A 120 20.69 3.88 -8.13
N ARG A 121 20.37 4.75 -9.07
CA ARG A 121 20.84 6.15 -9.03
C ARG A 121 20.03 7.06 -8.13
N PHE A 122 18.89 6.60 -7.62
CA PHE A 122 18.17 7.37 -6.61
C PHE A 122 18.92 7.30 -5.28
N ASN A 123 18.72 8.28 -4.43
CA ASN A 123 19.41 8.37 -3.14
C ASN A 123 18.80 7.47 -2.06
N HIS A 124 17.82 6.64 -2.42
CA HIS A 124 17.21 5.69 -1.49
C HIS A 124 16.65 4.50 -2.27
N GLN A 125 16.86 3.30 -1.74
CA GLN A 125 16.26 2.08 -2.26
C GLN A 125 15.45 1.43 -1.15
N THR A 126 14.33 0.80 -1.54
CA THR A 126 13.43 0.14 -0.60
C THR A 126 13.48 -1.37 -0.81
N GLU A 127 13.63 -2.12 0.27
CA GLU A 127 13.54 -3.58 0.22
C GLU A 127 12.09 -3.98 -0.08
N ILE A 128 11.92 -4.96 -0.97
CA ILE A 128 10.60 -5.44 -1.39
C ILE A 128 10.42 -6.90 -0.99
N GLU A 129 9.31 -7.18 -0.31
CA GLU A 129 8.85 -8.54 -0.09
C GLU A 129 7.43 -8.61 -0.65
N HIS A 130 7.08 -9.67 -1.39
CA HIS A 130 5.74 -9.77 -1.95
C HIS A 130 5.17 -11.18 -1.82
N GLY A 131 3.88 -11.31 -2.05
CA GLY A 131 3.19 -12.60 -1.98
C GLY A 131 2.58 -12.92 -0.63
N ILE A 132 2.62 -12.01 0.32
CA ILE A 132 2.03 -12.23 1.65
C ILE A 132 0.51 -12.13 1.55
N LEU A 133 -0.18 -13.27 1.79
CA LEU A 133 -1.63 -13.39 1.64
C LEU A 133 -2.11 -12.97 0.24
N GLU A 134 -1.31 -13.32 -0.76
CA GLU A 134 -1.53 -12.93 -2.15
C GLU A 134 -2.90 -13.31 -2.67
N GLU A 135 -3.35 -14.55 -2.41
CA GLU A 135 -4.65 -15.03 -2.92
C GLU A 135 -5.80 -14.20 -2.35
N GLU A 136 -5.75 -13.90 -1.06
CA GLU A 136 -6.78 -13.12 -0.39
C GLU A 136 -6.83 -11.70 -0.96
N CYS A 137 -5.66 -11.08 -1.14
CA CYS A 137 -5.57 -9.73 -1.73
C CYS A 137 -6.08 -9.70 -3.17
N SER A 138 -5.68 -10.68 -3.98
CA SER A 138 -6.13 -10.78 -5.38
C SER A 138 -7.62 -11.03 -5.48
N GLN A 139 -8.16 -11.88 -4.62
CA GLN A 139 -9.57 -12.23 -4.65
C GLN A 139 -10.46 -11.03 -4.37
N MET A 140 -10.08 -10.19 -3.41
CA MET A 140 -10.83 -8.96 -3.12
C MET A 140 -10.96 -8.07 -4.36
N LEU A 141 -9.87 -7.93 -5.10
CA LEU A 141 -9.86 -7.10 -6.31
C LEU A 141 -10.74 -7.71 -7.40
N SER A 142 -10.60 -9.02 -7.61
CA SER A 142 -11.42 -9.73 -8.60
C SER A 142 -12.91 -9.61 -8.29
N ASP A 143 -13.28 -9.79 -7.03
CA ASP A 143 -14.66 -9.69 -6.59
C ASP A 143 -15.21 -8.29 -6.81
N PHE A 144 -14.45 -7.28 -6.47
CA PHE A 144 -14.85 -5.88 -6.62
C PHE A 144 -15.11 -5.54 -8.10
N PHE A 145 -14.17 -5.89 -8.99
CA PHE A 145 -14.33 -5.57 -10.41
C PHE A 145 -15.43 -6.38 -11.06
N ARG A 146 -15.67 -7.62 -10.62
CA ARG A 146 -16.80 -8.41 -11.09
C ARG A 146 -18.11 -7.75 -10.73
N GLU A 147 -18.26 -7.30 -9.49
CA GLU A 147 -19.47 -6.59 -9.04
C GLU A 147 -19.67 -5.29 -9.79
N LEU A 148 -18.56 -4.57 -10.04
CA LEU A 148 -18.63 -3.31 -10.79
C LEU A 148 -19.15 -3.52 -12.21
N ARG A 149 -18.74 -4.61 -12.87
CA ARG A 149 -19.19 -4.92 -14.24
C ARG A 149 -20.66 -5.32 -14.30
N ARG A 150 -21.24 -5.77 -13.20
CA ARG A 150 -22.66 -6.15 -13.14
C ARG A 150 -23.58 -4.93 -13.04
N LYS A 151 -23.07 -3.81 -12.65
CA LYS A 151 -23.83 -2.55 -12.55
C LYS A 151 -23.72 -1.78 -13.87
#